data_3a9ab173c03d9a452a7408a9fb3bc70a
#
_entry.id   3a9ab173c03d9a452a7408a9fb3bc70a
#
_cell.length_a   1.000
_cell.length_b   1.000
_cell.length_c   1.000
_cell.angle_alpha   90.00
_cell.angle_beta   90.00
_cell.angle_gamma   90.00
#
_symmetry.space_group_name_H-M   'P 1'
#
loop_
_entity.id
_entity.type
_entity.pdbx_description
1 polymer ?
#
loop_
_entity_poly.entity_id
_entity_poly.type
_entity_poly.pdbx_seq_one_letter_code
_entity_poly.pdbx_strand_id
1 'polypeptide(L)'
;MTAVLSPDTPSGAHRIRVRVPAGPPPRRRVDHVDLLRGLVMVIMVLDHVRAYFSGSHFDPTDLTRTTPALFATRWITHFCAPTFVFLAGASVWIAGTRRTRGELTRFLLSRGIWLVFLELTVISFAWYLTTAWTLGAVAQVIWAIGWSMIVLAGLIYLPRWAVAGIALAMVLGHNLLDGVAAERFGALAPLWRVLHVSGPLGIAPILGLYPLVPWIGVMALGFLAGPVVFSPDRRDARRLLWAGAVLVAGFVVLRWLDVYGDPHPRVLHGETDIVLMSFFNTTKYPPSLLYLLMTLGPALLALAWLRRARGPLAQALVTFGRVPFLFYVTHLFLVHALAVGAGVWQGFPASAMRTVFKQLPADYGFGLPVVYLVWVGVVAMLYPICRRYAELKARSRAWWLSYL
;
A
#
# COMPACT_ATOMS: atom_id res chain seq x y z
N MET A 1 40.38 21.77 85.80
CA MET A 1 40.86 20.83 84.84
C MET A 1 39.72 20.59 83.81
N THR A 2 39.73 21.33 82.77
CA THR A 2 38.58 21.55 81.94
C THR A 2 38.90 20.91 80.53
N ALA A 3 38.15 19.89 80.13
CA ALA A 3 38.22 19.31 78.82
C ALA A 3 37.19 20.01 77.91
N VAL A 4 37.71 20.59 76.84
CA VAL A 4 36.94 21.20 75.78
C VAL A 4 36.49 20.09 74.82
N LEU A 5 35.16 19.94 74.66
CA LEU A 5 34.56 19.07 73.63
C LEU A 5 34.26 19.90 72.37
N SER A 6 34.86 19.55 71.26
CA SER A 6 34.47 20.01 69.89
C SER A 6 33.18 19.29 69.44
N PRO A 7 32.27 19.96 68.77
CA PRO A 7 31.10 19.31 68.22
C PRO A 7 31.43 18.72 66.80
N ASP A 8 31.37 17.40 66.68
CA ASP A 8 31.38 16.71 65.41
C ASP A 8 30.06 16.93 64.67
N THR A 9 30.14 17.43 63.45
CA THR A 9 29.07 17.54 62.52
C THR A 9 28.80 16.19 61.84
N PRO A 10 27.57 15.67 61.85
CA PRO A 10 27.25 14.48 61.05
C PRO A 10 26.86 14.90 59.63
N SER A 11 27.82 14.87 58.72
CA SER A 11 27.59 14.85 57.27
C SER A 11 27.39 13.42 56.83
N GLY A 12 26.18 13.00 56.67
CA GLY A 12 25.81 11.68 56.21
C GLY A 12 24.44 11.67 55.55
N ALA A 13 24.24 12.51 54.53
CA ALA A 13 23.05 12.39 53.65
C ALA A 13 23.19 11.14 52.78
N HIS A 14 22.72 10.01 53.30
CA HIS A 14 22.45 8.82 52.46
C HIS A 14 21.42 9.18 51.40
N ARG A 15 21.87 9.56 50.20
CA ARG A 15 21.02 9.61 49.00
C ARG A 15 20.58 8.19 48.72
N ILE A 16 19.37 7.83 49.12
CA ILE A 16 18.67 6.65 48.67
C ILE A 16 18.54 6.82 47.14
N ARG A 17 19.42 6.14 46.35
CA ARG A 17 19.24 5.95 44.94
C ARG A 17 18.04 5.03 44.77
N VAL A 18 16.86 5.60 44.61
CA VAL A 18 15.71 4.88 44.10
C VAL A 18 16.09 4.37 42.71
N ARG A 19 16.40 3.07 42.60
CA ARG A 19 16.50 2.37 41.31
C ARG A 19 15.11 2.46 40.71
N VAL A 20 14.87 3.44 39.83
CA VAL A 20 13.71 3.40 38.92
C VAL A 20 13.85 2.10 38.13
N PRO A 21 12.90 1.17 38.20
CA PRO A 21 12.96 -0.05 37.41
C PRO A 21 13.11 0.38 35.94
N ALA A 22 14.13 -0.13 35.25
CA ALA A 22 14.29 0.07 33.83
C ALA A 22 12.96 -0.36 33.19
N GLY A 23 12.27 0.58 32.53
CA GLY A 23 11.06 0.26 31.81
C GLY A 23 11.33 -0.91 30.85
N PRO A 24 10.31 -1.70 30.48
CA PRO A 24 10.50 -2.85 29.63
C PRO A 24 11.35 -2.42 28.42
N PRO A 25 12.36 -3.24 28.03
CA PRO A 25 13.28 -2.88 26.97
C PRO A 25 12.48 -2.47 25.73
N PRO A 26 12.90 -1.41 24.98
CA PRO A 26 12.20 -0.99 23.80
C PRO A 26 12.05 -2.21 22.89
N ARG A 27 10.79 -2.66 22.67
CA ARG A 27 10.51 -3.81 21.82
C ARG A 27 11.20 -3.58 20.49
N ARG A 28 12.10 -4.49 20.11
CA ARG A 28 12.78 -4.48 18.81
C ARG A 28 11.73 -4.28 17.73
N ARG A 29 11.80 -3.13 17.06
CA ARG A 29 10.92 -2.80 15.95
C ARG A 29 11.15 -3.84 14.84
N VAL A 30 10.09 -4.30 14.23
CA VAL A 30 10.15 -5.40 13.25
C VAL A 30 10.49 -4.82 11.88
N ASP A 31 11.77 -4.56 11.66
CA ASP A 31 12.28 -3.80 10.53
C ASP A 31 11.94 -4.41 9.15
N HIS A 32 11.75 -5.73 9.04
CA HIS A 32 11.44 -6.38 7.75
C HIS A 32 10.07 -5.99 7.19
N VAL A 33 9.08 -5.68 8.04
CA VAL A 33 7.77 -5.18 7.61
C VAL A 33 7.90 -3.76 7.06
N ASP A 34 8.63 -2.89 7.78
CA ASP A 34 8.90 -1.54 7.33
C ASP A 34 9.77 -1.56 6.05
N LEU A 35 10.72 -2.51 5.95
CA LEU A 35 11.57 -2.67 4.78
C LEU A 35 10.75 -3.07 3.54
N LEU A 36 9.87 -4.08 3.65
CA LEU A 36 9.00 -4.45 2.52
C LEU A 36 8.06 -3.30 2.14
N ARG A 37 7.49 -2.61 3.13
CA ARG A 37 6.64 -1.45 2.88
C ARG A 37 7.40 -0.36 2.13
N GLY A 38 8.62 -0.04 2.54
CA GLY A 38 9.49 0.92 1.86
C GLY A 38 9.86 0.47 0.44
N LEU A 39 10.15 -0.80 0.24
CA LEU A 39 10.44 -1.34 -1.09
C LEU A 39 9.27 -1.14 -2.06
N VAL A 40 8.06 -1.56 -1.66
CA VAL A 40 6.89 -1.40 -2.53
C VAL A 40 6.51 0.08 -2.73
N MET A 41 6.84 0.96 -1.78
CA MET A 41 6.67 2.41 -1.96
C MET A 41 7.60 2.98 -3.02
N VAL A 42 8.88 2.57 -3.02
CA VAL A 42 9.84 2.97 -4.06
C VAL A 42 9.37 2.47 -5.44
N ILE A 43 8.90 1.22 -5.52
CA ILE A 43 8.33 0.67 -6.77
C ILE A 43 7.06 1.42 -7.18
N MET A 44 6.20 1.83 -6.25
CA MET A 44 4.98 2.60 -6.54
C MET A 44 5.29 3.95 -7.19
N VAL A 45 6.37 4.64 -6.77
CA VAL A 45 6.80 5.89 -7.41
C VAL A 45 7.11 5.68 -8.89
N LEU A 46 7.70 4.53 -9.26
CA LEU A 46 7.96 4.20 -10.67
C LEU A 46 6.66 4.18 -11.50
N ASP A 47 5.57 3.63 -10.96
CA ASP A 47 4.28 3.63 -11.65
C ASP A 47 3.76 5.05 -11.89
N HIS A 48 3.86 5.92 -10.88
CA HIS A 48 3.37 7.28 -10.97
C HIS A 48 4.27 8.16 -11.86
N VAL A 49 5.59 8.01 -11.78
CA VAL A 49 6.50 8.67 -12.72
C VAL A 49 6.22 8.22 -14.15
N ARG A 50 6.08 6.91 -14.40
CA ARG A 50 5.71 6.39 -15.71
C ARG A 50 4.38 6.99 -16.19
N ALA A 51 3.39 7.08 -15.33
CA ALA A 51 2.07 7.62 -15.67
C ALA A 51 2.11 9.08 -16.12
N TYR A 52 3.01 9.89 -15.57
CA TYR A 52 3.12 11.32 -15.86
C TYR A 52 4.25 11.69 -16.82
N PHE A 53 5.25 10.83 -17.05
CA PHE A 53 6.41 11.15 -17.88
C PHE A 53 6.52 10.32 -19.14
N SER A 54 5.84 9.16 -19.22
CA SER A 54 5.94 8.31 -20.43
C SER A 54 5.15 8.92 -21.58
N GLY A 55 5.75 8.95 -22.77
CA GLY A 55 5.05 9.25 -24.03
C GLY A 55 4.10 8.15 -24.52
N SER A 56 3.95 7.07 -23.74
CA SER A 56 3.00 5.99 -24.06
C SER A 56 1.64 6.32 -23.45
N HIS A 57 0.71 6.89 -24.21
CA HIS A 57 -0.63 7.31 -23.77
C HIS A 57 -1.68 6.18 -23.86
N PHE A 58 -1.23 4.92 -23.79
CA PHE A 58 -2.08 3.73 -23.74
C PHE A 58 -1.81 2.91 -22.48
N ASP A 59 -2.63 1.89 -22.24
CA ASP A 59 -2.40 1.00 -21.10
C ASP A 59 -1.18 0.11 -21.38
N PRO A 60 -0.12 0.15 -20.53
CA PRO A 60 1.07 -0.68 -20.73
C PRO A 60 0.83 -2.19 -20.68
N THR A 61 -0.36 -2.62 -20.24
CA THR A 61 -0.77 -4.02 -20.27
C THR A 61 -1.55 -4.41 -21.53
N ASP A 62 -1.76 -3.47 -22.44
CA ASP A 62 -2.32 -3.73 -23.75
C ASP A 62 -1.28 -4.43 -24.65
N LEU A 63 -1.42 -5.74 -24.80
CA LEU A 63 -0.48 -6.61 -25.50
C LEU A 63 -0.39 -6.31 -27.02
N THR A 64 -1.35 -5.57 -27.57
CA THR A 64 -1.32 -5.19 -28.99
C THR A 64 -0.42 -4.00 -29.29
N ARG A 65 -0.02 -3.23 -28.24
CA ARG A 65 0.70 -1.95 -28.38
C ARG A 65 1.96 -1.86 -27.53
N THR A 66 2.04 -2.66 -26.47
CA THR A 66 3.12 -2.58 -25.49
C THR A 66 4.41 -3.22 -25.98
N THR A 67 5.50 -2.90 -25.31
CA THR A 67 6.78 -3.59 -25.46
C THR A 67 7.10 -4.38 -24.18
N PRO A 68 7.94 -5.42 -24.23
CA PRO A 68 8.33 -6.17 -23.03
C PRO A 68 8.87 -5.28 -21.89
N ALA A 69 9.66 -4.25 -22.22
CA ALA A 69 10.21 -3.32 -21.24
C ALA A 69 9.13 -2.45 -20.58
N LEU A 70 8.18 -1.92 -21.37
CA LEU A 70 7.08 -1.11 -20.86
C LEU A 70 6.11 -1.96 -20.02
N PHE A 71 5.79 -3.16 -20.49
CA PHE A 71 4.99 -4.14 -19.75
C PHE A 71 5.63 -4.49 -18.41
N ALA A 72 6.91 -4.88 -18.40
CA ALA A 72 7.64 -5.23 -17.18
C ALA A 72 7.69 -4.05 -16.18
N THR A 73 7.88 -2.82 -16.68
CA THR A 73 7.84 -1.59 -15.86
C THR A 73 6.49 -1.41 -15.18
N ARG A 74 5.39 -1.73 -15.86
CA ARG A 74 4.05 -1.70 -15.28
C ARG A 74 3.78 -2.88 -14.37
N TRP A 75 4.19 -4.08 -14.79
CA TRP A 75 3.93 -5.32 -14.07
C TRP A 75 4.55 -5.33 -12.66
N ILE A 76 5.80 -4.88 -12.51
CA ILE A 76 6.45 -4.84 -11.18
C ILE A 76 5.68 -3.96 -10.19
N THR A 77 4.93 -2.97 -10.66
CA THR A 77 4.15 -2.08 -9.79
C THR A 77 2.83 -2.70 -9.31
N HIS A 78 2.43 -3.84 -9.87
CA HIS A 78 1.26 -4.59 -9.40
C HIS A 78 1.39 -5.08 -7.96
N PHE A 79 2.62 -5.33 -7.50
CA PHE A 79 2.89 -5.79 -6.13
C PHE A 79 2.54 -4.77 -5.05
N CYS A 80 2.42 -3.49 -5.39
CA CYS A 80 2.28 -2.41 -4.40
C CYS A 80 0.97 -2.48 -3.63
N ALA A 81 -0.18 -2.42 -4.30
CA ALA A 81 -1.48 -2.31 -3.65
C ALA A 81 -1.82 -3.53 -2.78
N PRO A 82 -1.71 -4.79 -3.26
CA PRO A 82 -1.98 -5.96 -2.43
C PRO A 82 -1.10 -6.04 -1.19
N THR A 83 0.20 -5.71 -1.35
CA THR A 83 1.14 -5.69 -0.22
C THR A 83 0.75 -4.61 0.79
N PHE A 84 0.38 -3.40 0.37
CA PHE A 84 -0.07 -2.34 1.28
C PHE A 84 -1.31 -2.73 2.07
N VAL A 85 -2.33 -3.25 1.39
CA VAL A 85 -3.60 -3.65 2.04
C VAL A 85 -3.36 -4.79 3.02
N PHE A 86 -2.58 -5.80 2.63
CA PHE A 86 -2.23 -6.93 3.50
C PHE A 86 -1.43 -6.47 4.73
N LEU A 87 -0.40 -5.64 4.55
CA LEU A 87 0.41 -5.11 5.66
C LEU A 87 -0.37 -4.13 6.55
N ALA A 88 -1.35 -3.41 6.01
CA ALA A 88 -2.26 -2.60 6.82
C ALA A 88 -3.09 -3.49 7.75
N GLY A 89 -3.66 -4.58 7.25
CA GLY A 89 -4.36 -5.57 8.06
C GLY A 89 -3.46 -6.19 9.15
N ALA A 90 -2.25 -6.61 8.79
CA ALA A 90 -1.28 -7.12 9.76
C ALA A 90 -0.94 -6.07 10.84
N SER A 91 -0.87 -4.79 10.46
CA SER A 91 -0.61 -3.68 11.39
C SER A 91 -1.80 -3.44 12.35
N VAL A 92 -3.02 -3.70 11.93
CA VAL A 92 -4.22 -3.68 12.81
C VAL A 92 -4.10 -4.73 13.91
N TRP A 93 -3.60 -5.92 13.60
CA TRP A 93 -3.36 -6.94 14.63
C TRP A 93 -2.40 -6.42 15.72
N ILE A 94 -1.27 -5.84 15.35
CA ILE A 94 -0.32 -5.31 16.35
C ILE A 94 -0.89 -4.11 17.11
N ALA A 95 -1.73 -3.30 16.48
CA ALA A 95 -2.45 -2.24 17.17
C ALA A 95 -3.44 -2.79 18.21
N GLY A 96 -4.09 -3.91 17.91
CA GLY A 96 -5.02 -4.62 18.78
C GLY A 96 -4.36 -5.27 20.00
N THR A 97 -3.06 -5.61 19.95
CA THR A 97 -2.36 -6.16 21.14
C THR A 97 -2.21 -5.18 22.28
N ARG A 98 -2.51 -3.88 22.06
CA ARG A 98 -2.36 -2.79 23.05
C ARG A 98 -3.66 -2.04 23.31
N ARG A 99 -4.78 -2.54 22.78
CA ARG A 99 -6.09 -1.89 22.85
C ARG A 99 -7.17 -2.89 23.23
N THR A 100 -8.17 -2.42 23.92
CA THR A 100 -9.45 -3.15 24.05
C THR A 100 -10.14 -3.20 22.68
N ARG A 101 -11.11 -4.10 22.52
CA ARG A 101 -11.88 -4.19 21.25
C ARG A 101 -12.56 -2.87 20.91
N GLY A 102 -13.16 -2.19 21.90
CA GLY A 102 -13.82 -0.90 21.67
C GLY A 102 -12.85 0.22 21.26
N GLU A 103 -11.66 0.27 21.87
CA GLU A 103 -10.61 1.22 21.48
C GLU A 103 -10.07 0.93 20.09
N LEU A 104 -9.92 -0.36 19.74
CA LEU A 104 -9.50 -0.77 18.39
C LEU A 104 -10.56 -0.40 17.35
N THR A 105 -11.85 -0.63 17.64
CA THR A 105 -12.96 -0.22 16.77
C THR A 105 -12.93 1.29 16.53
N ARG A 106 -12.84 2.09 17.57
CA ARG A 106 -12.76 3.57 17.46
C ARG A 106 -11.55 4.00 16.62
N PHE A 107 -10.40 3.36 16.85
CA PHE A 107 -9.18 3.60 16.08
C PHE A 107 -9.37 3.25 14.59
N LEU A 108 -9.99 2.13 14.26
CA LEU A 108 -10.23 1.69 12.89
C LEU A 108 -11.22 2.59 12.17
N LEU A 109 -12.33 2.95 12.82
CA LEU A 109 -13.34 3.83 12.26
C LEU A 109 -12.77 5.24 12.00
N SER A 110 -12.10 5.84 13.00
CA SER A 110 -11.54 7.18 12.83
C SER A 110 -10.50 7.24 11.72
N ARG A 111 -9.61 6.25 11.63
CA ARG A 111 -8.62 6.17 10.57
C ARG A 111 -9.22 5.84 9.21
N GLY A 112 -10.16 4.90 9.17
CA GLY A 112 -10.82 4.52 7.93
C GLY A 112 -11.55 5.71 7.31
N ILE A 113 -12.36 6.42 8.09
CA ILE A 113 -13.07 7.64 7.64
C ILE A 113 -12.08 8.72 7.19
N TRP A 114 -11.00 8.94 7.95
CA TRP A 114 -9.95 9.89 7.60
C TRP A 114 -9.29 9.57 6.25
N LEU A 115 -8.94 8.31 6.00
CA LEU A 115 -8.33 7.87 4.74
C LEU A 115 -9.28 8.04 3.56
N VAL A 116 -10.57 7.70 3.73
CA VAL A 116 -11.59 7.93 2.69
C VAL A 116 -11.72 9.42 2.37
N PHE A 117 -11.77 10.27 3.40
CA PHE A 117 -11.82 11.74 3.22
C PHE A 117 -10.57 12.25 2.47
N LEU A 118 -9.39 11.81 2.86
CA LEU A 118 -8.14 12.24 2.22
C LEU A 118 -8.04 11.78 0.76
N GLU A 119 -8.49 10.58 0.43
CA GLU A 119 -8.51 10.09 -0.96
C GLU A 119 -9.37 10.98 -1.84
N LEU A 120 -10.59 11.29 -1.39
CA LEU A 120 -11.54 12.08 -2.16
C LEU A 120 -11.20 13.57 -2.23
N THR A 121 -10.29 14.07 -1.38
CA THR A 121 -9.90 15.47 -1.32
C THR A 121 -8.44 15.69 -1.69
N VAL A 122 -7.53 15.50 -0.76
CA VAL A 122 -6.10 15.82 -0.91
C VAL A 122 -5.44 14.99 -2.00
N ILE A 123 -5.74 13.69 -2.05
CA ILE A 123 -5.12 12.79 -3.02
C ILE A 123 -5.69 13.01 -4.41
N SER A 124 -7.02 13.19 -4.53
CA SER A 124 -7.63 13.57 -5.79
C SER A 124 -7.09 14.91 -6.31
N PHE A 125 -6.90 15.89 -5.41
CA PHE A 125 -6.22 17.15 -5.78
C PHE A 125 -4.78 16.90 -6.26
N ALA A 126 -4.02 16.04 -5.62
CA ALA A 126 -2.64 15.73 -6.04
C ALA A 126 -2.59 15.08 -7.44
N TRP A 127 -3.62 14.31 -7.80
CA TRP A 127 -3.74 13.70 -9.13
C TRP A 127 -4.05 14.71 -10.24
N TYR A 128 -4.84 15.74 -9.97
CA TYR A 128 -5.29 16.70 -10.98
C TYR A 128 -4.62 18.07 -10.91
N LEU A 129 -4.05 18.45 -9.75
CA LEU A 129 -3.56 19.79 -9.41
C LEU A 129 -4.58 20.89 -9.79
N THR A 130 -5.86 20.59 -9.66
CA THR A 130 -6.96 21.51 -9.89
C THR A 130 -8.05 21.28 -8.86
N THR A 131 -8.74 22.35 -8.50
CA THR A 131 -9.92 22.33 -7.63
C THR A 131 -11.22 22.19 -8.42
N ALA A 132 -11.14 21.98 -9.73
CA ALA A 132 -12.31 21.77 -10.57
C ALA A 132 -12.97 20.42 -10.22
N TRP A 133 -13.90 20.42 -9.29
CA TRP A 133 -14.69 19.24 -8.89
C TRP A 133 -15.48 18.60 -10.06
N THR A 134 -15.59 19.34 -11.18
CA THR A 134 -16.15 18.82 -12.44
C THR A 134 -15.36 17.65 -13.03
N LEU A 135 -14.07 17.53 -12.71
CA LEU A 135 -13.23 16.39 -13.12
C LEU A 135 -13.47 15.15 -12.24
N GLY A 136 -14.17 15.33 -11.12
CA GLY A 136 -14.47 14.26 -10.20
C GLY A 136 -13.31 13.87 -9.28
N ALA A 137 -13.58 12.94 -8.39
CA ALA A 137 -12.58 12.32 -7.52
C ALA A 137 -12.24 10.90 -7.99
N VAL A 138 -11.05 10.41 -7.64
CA VAL A 138 -10.65 9.03 -7.95
C VAL A 138 -10.54 8.24 -6.65
N ALA A 139 -11.34 7.18 -6.53
CA ALA A 139 -11.33 6.27 -5.39
C ALA A 139 -10.35 5.11 -5.68
N GLN A 140 -9.14 5.20 -5.11
CA GLN A 140 -8.03 4.27 -5.36
C GLN A 140 -7.65 3.47 -4.10
N VAL A 141 -6.35 3.19 -3.92
CA VAL A 141 -5.86 2.28 -2.88
C VAL A 141 -6.12 2.79 -1.45
N ILE A 142 -6.04 4.11 -1.21
CA ILE A 142 -6.29 4.67 0.14
C ILE A 142 -7.78 4.61 0.49
N TRP A 143 -8.67 4.83 -0.49
CA TRP A 143 -10.09 4.54 -0.38
C TRP A 143 -10.34 3.07 0.03
N ALA A 144 -9.73 2.11 -0.68
CA ALA A 144 -9.90 0.68 -0.39
C ALA A 144 -9.37 0.32 1.01
N ILE A 145 -8.22 0.87 1.43
CA ILE A 145 -7.68 0.69 2.78
C ILE A 145 -8.65 1.29 3.82
N GLY A 146 -9.15 2.49 3.60
CA GLY A 146 -10.06 3.17 4.51
C GLY A 146 -11.35 2.37 4.75
N TRP A 147 -12.04 1.97 3.69
CA TRP A 147 -13.25 1.13 3.80
C TRP A 147 -12.97 -0.25 4.37
N SER A 148 -11.87 -0.87 3.99
CA SER A 148 -11.47 -2.16 4.56
C SER A 148 -11.22 -2.06 6.07
N MET A 149 -10.67 -0.95 6.58
CA MET A 149 -10.54 -0.70 8.03
C MET A 149 -11.90 -0.54 8.69
N ILE A 150 -12.85 0.18 8.07
CA ILE A 150 -14.21 0.38 8.59
C ILE A 150 -14.93 -0.98 8.71
N VAL A 151 -14.86 -1.82 7.68
CA VAL A 151 -15.47 -3.17 7.71
C VAL A 151 -14.76 -4.06 8.72
N LEU A 152 -13.41 -4.01 8.78
CA LEU A 152 -12.65 -4.79 9.74
C LEU A 152 -12.99 -4.41 11.19
N ALA A 153 -13.39 -3.16 11.46
CA ALA A 153 -13.86 -2.72 12.77
C ALA A 153 -15.10 -3.51 13.29
N GLY A 154 -15.91 -4.02 12.38
CA GLY A 154 -16.99 -4.97 12.69
C GLY A 154 -16.49 -6.42 12.78
N LEU A 155 -15.62 -6.82 11.84
CA LEU A 155 -15.15 -8.21 11.77
C LEU A 155 -14.33 -8.65 12.99
N ILE A 156 -13.64 -7.73 13.70
CA ILE A 156 -12.86 -8.06 14.90
C ILE A 156 -13.70 -8.61 16.08
N TYR A 157 -15.03 -8.49 16.04
CA TYR A 157 -15.92 -9.07 17.04
C TYR A 157 -16.24 -10.53 16.77
N LEU A 158 -16.04 -11.01 15.54
CA LEU A 158 -16.26 -12.39 15.15
C LEU A 158 -15.10 -13.29 15.63
N PRO A 159 -15.35 -14.59 15.81
CA PRO A 159 -14.28 -15.55 16.03
C PRO A 159 -13.35 -15.64 14.80
N ARG A 160 -12.08 -15.95 15.01
CA ARG A 160 -11.06 -15.95 13.97
C ARG A 160 -11.39 -16.84 12.77
N TRP A 161 -12.03 -17.97 12.99
CA TRP A 161 -12.47 -18.88 11.93
C TRP A 161 -13.53 -18.24 11.02
N ALA A 162 -14.47 -17.47 11.60
CA ALA A 162 -15.50 -16.77 10.82
C ALA A 162 -14.87 -15.64 9.99
N VAL A 163 -13.94 -14.86 10.58
CA VAL A 163 -13.19 -13.85 9.82
C VAL A 163 -12.39 -14.50 8.68
N ALA A 164 -11.78 -15.67 8.92
CA ALA A 164 -11.07 -16.41 7.89
C ALA A 164 -12.00 -16.90 6.77
N GLY A 165 -13.15 -17.48 7.12
CA GLY A 165 -14.14 -17.91 6.14
C GLY A 165 -14.65 -16.78 5.27
N ILE A 166 -15.03 -15.64 5.87
CA ILE A 166 -15.48 -14.44 5.14
C ILE A 166 -14.36 -13.91 4.22
N ALA A 167 -13.14 -13.78 4.74
CA ALA A 167 -12.02 -13.26 3.98
C ALA A 167 -11.65 -14.16 2.78
N LEU A 168 -11.66 -15.49 3.00
CA LEU A 168 -11.41 -16.47 1.93
C LEU A 168 -12.56 -16.46 0.90
N ALA A 169 -13.82 -16.38 1.32
CA ALA A 169 -14.95 -16.27 0.41
C ALA A 169 -14.83 -15.00 -0.46
N MET A 170 -14.45 -13.86 0.14
CA MET A 170 -14.21 -12.60 -0.59
C MET A 170 -13.06 -12.70 -1.59
N VAL A 171 -11.95 -13.36 -1.23
CA VAL A 171 -10.76 -13.45 -2.10
C VAL A 171 -10.92 -14.55 -3.15
N LEU A 172 -11.43 -15.71 -2.78
CA LEU A 172 -11.52 -16.85 -3.69
C LEU A 172 -12.79 -16.84 -4.54
N GLY A 173 -13.88 -16.27 -4.03
CA GLY A 173 -15.20 -16.37 -4.63
C GLY A 173 -15.64 -15.17 -5.48
N HIS A 174 -15.01 -13.99 -5.34
CA HIS A 174 -15.52 -12.79 -6.00
C HIS A 174 -15.52 -12.90 -7.53
N ASN A 175 -14.58 -13.62 -8.14
CA ASN A 175 -14.56 -13.80 -9.60
C ASN A 175 -15.77 -14.60 -10.14
N LEU A 176 -16.52 -15.32 -9.30
CA LEU A 176 -17.80 -15.92 -9.69
C LEU A 176 -18.86 -14.86 -10.03
N LEU A 177 -18.63 -13.63 -9.60
CA LEU A 177 -19.55 -12.51 -9.76
C LEU A 177 -19.18 -11.58 -10.92
N ASP A 178 -18.06 -11.85 -11.64
CA ASP A 178 -17.57 -10.98 -12.73
C ASP A 178 -18.58 -10.76 -13.85
N GLY A 179 -19.44 -11.75 -14.12
CA GLY A 179 -20.52 -11.66 -15.11
C GLY A 179 -21.78 -10.92 -14.64
N VAL A 180 -21.82 -10.41 -13.38
CA VAL A 180 -23.01 -9.76 -12.81
C VAL A 180 -22.96 -8.26 -13.05
N ALA A 181 -23.72 -7.80 -14.05
CA ALA A 181 -23.82 -6.39 -14.40
C ALA A 181 -24.51 -5.58 -13.28
N ALA A 182 -24.00 -4.35 -13.03
CA ALA A 182 -24.52 -3.46 -11.98
C ALA A 182 -26.00 -3.08 -12.21
N GLU A 183 -26.42 -3.00 -13.47
CA GLU A 183 -27.76 -2.62 -13.90
C GLU A 183 -28.85 -3.59 -13.38
N ARG A 184 -28.47 -4.85 -13.08
CA ARG A 184 -29.38 -5.84 -12.46
C ARG A 184 -29.89 -5.43 -11.08
N PHE A 185 -29.18 -4.54 -10.40
CA PHE A 185 -29.52 -4.10 -9.05
C PHE A 185 -30.36 -2.81 -9.02
N GLY A 186 -30.74 -2.25 -10.16
CA GLY A 186 -31.59 -1.05 -10.23
C GLY A 186 -31.01 0.11 -9.37
N ALA A 187 -31.79 0.57 -8.38
CA ALA A 187 -31.36 1.63 -7.48
C ALA A 187 -30.11 1.31 -6.63
N LEU A 188 -29.79 0.03 -6.45
CA LEU A 188 -28.57 -0.41 -5.74
C LEU A 188 -27.36 -0.60 -6.66
N ALA A 189 -27.46 -0.30 -7.95
CA ALA A 189 -26.33 -0.36 -8.90
C ALA A 189 -25.08 0.40 -8.43
N PRO A 190 -25.18 1.61 -7.85
CA PRO A 190 -23.99 2.30 -7.30
C PRO A 190 -23.30 1.52 -6.18
N LEU A 191 -24.05 0.86 -5.31
CA LEU A 191 -23.49 0.03 -4.25
C LEU A 191 -22.73 -1.17 -4.85
N TRP A 192 -23.29 -1.82 -5.88
CA TRP A 192 -22.62 -2.91 -6.58
C TRP A 192 -21.33 -2.47 -7.24
N ARG A 193 -21.31 -1.29 -7.85
CA ARG A 193 -20.08 -0.69 -8.41
C ARG A 193 -19.02 -0.44 -7.34
N VAL A 194 -19.41 0.10 -6.19
CA VAL A 194 -18.48 0.27 -5.05
C VAL A 194 -17.91 -1.08 -4.60
N LEU A 195 -18.70 -2.13 -4.58
CA LEU A 195 -18.31 -3.43 -4.05
C LEU A 195 -17.52 -4.28 -5.06
N HIS A 196 -17.89 -4.25 -6.35
CA HIS A 196 -17.41 -5.27 -7.28
C HIS A 196 -16.99 -4.76 -8.68
N VAL A 197 -17.46 -3.61 -9.15
CA VAL A 197 -17.22 -3.15 -10.53
C VAL A 197 -16.39 -1.89 -10.56
N SER A 198 -15.27 -1.89 -11.29
CA SER A 198 -14.47 -0.68 -11.52
C SER A 198 -15.14 0.24 -12.55
N GLY A 199 -15.12 1.55 -12.30
CA GLY A 199 -15.69 2.53 -13.21
C GLY A 199 -16.39 3.68 -12.48
N PRO A 200 -17.17 4.50 -13.20
CA PRO A 200 -17.96 5.57 -12.60
C PRO A 200 -18.96 5.02 -11.58
N LEU A 201 -18.98 5.56 -10.36
CA LEU A 201 -19.85 5.06 -9.30
C LEU A 201 -21.31 5.40 -9.50
N GLY A 202 -21.64 6.46 -10.26
CA GLY A 202 -23.01 6.87 -10.58
C GLY A 202 -23.75 7.65 -9.49
N ILE A 203 -23.12 7.97 -8.38
CA ILE A 203 -23.69 8.79 -7.28
C ILE A 203 -23.08 10.18 -7.17
N ALA A 204 -21.91 10.38 -7.74
CA ALA A 204 -21.16 11.62 -7.82
C ALA A 204 -20.13 11.48 -8.95
N PRO A 205 -19.44 12.52 -9.39
CA PRO A 205 -18.35 12.39 -10.33
C PRO A 205 -17.12 11.71 -9.67
N ILE A 206 -17.30 10.46 -9.23
CA ILE A 206 -16.27 9.62 -8.61
C ILE A 206 -15.98 8.42 -9.49
N LEU A 207 -14.72 8.26 -9.87
CA LEU A 207 -14.21 7.09 -10.57
C LEU A 207 -13.70 6.08 -9.54
N GLY A 208 -14.44 4.98 -9.33
CA GLY A 208 -14.03 3.88 -8.45
C GLY A 208 -13.11 2.91 -9.18
N LEU A 209 -11.82 2.96 -8.90
CA LEU A 209 -10.83 2.01 -9.48
C LEU A 209 -10.64 0.77 -8.59
N TYR A 210 -10.97 0.86 -7.30
CA TYR A 210 -10.74 -0.20 -6.33
C TYR A 210 -12.05 -0.69 -5.70
N PRO A 211 -12.79 -1.60 -6.37
CA PRO A 211 -13.95 -2.26 -5.79
C PRO A 211 -13.59 -3.00 -4.51
N LEU A 212 -14.45 -2.92 -3.49
CA LEU A 212 -14.04 -3.16 -2.10
C LEU A 212 -13.94 -4.65 -1.72
N VAL A 213 -14.75 -5.54 -2.30
CA VAL A 213 -14.88 -6.93 -1.83
C VAL A 213 -13.52 -7.64 -1.73
N PRO A 214 -12.67 -7.72 -2.78
CA PRO A 214 -11.41 -8.44 -2.65
C PRO A 214 -10.45 -7.77 -1.66
N TRP A 215 -10.45 -6.44 -1.58
CA TRP A 215 -9.54 -5.69 -0.71
C TRP A 215 -9.87 -5.84 0.77
N ILE A 216 -11.15 -5.90 1.14
CA ILE A 216 -11.60 -6.23 2.49
C ILE A 216 -11.09 -7.62 2.88
N GLY A 217 -11.23 -8.59 1.98
CA GLY A 217 -10.70 -9.94 2.16
C GLY A 217 -9.19 -9.96 2.39
N VAL A 218 -8.42 -9.26 1.55
CA VAL A 218 -6.94 -9.15 1.68
C VAL A 218 -6.55 -8.51 3.01
N MET A 219 -7.24 -7.45 3.45
CA MET A 219 -6.96 -6.82 4.74
C MET A 219 -7.28 -7.74 5.91
N ALA A 220 -8.40 -8.46 5.87
CA ALA A 220 -8.79 -9.41 6.91
C ALA A 220 -7.80 -10.60 6.98
N LEU A 221 -7.31 -11.12 5.85
CA LEU A 221 -6.23 -12.11 5.81
C LEU A 221 -4.94 -11.56 6.41
N GLY A 222 -4.59 -10.31 6.10
CA GLY A 222 -3.45 -9.62 6.71
C GLY A 222 -3.58 -9.53 8.24
N PHE A 223 -4.76 -9.15 8.75
CA PHE A 223 -5.06 -9.12 10.18
C PHE A 223 -4.86 -10.48 10.84
N LEU A 224 -5.38 -11.56 10.24
CA LEU A 224 -5.22 -12.92 10.74
C LEU A 224 -3.76 -13.40 10.70
N ALA A 225 -3.00 -12.98 9.68
CA ALA A 225 -1.58 -13.30 9.52
C ALA A 225 -0.67 -12.48 10.45
N GLY A 226 -1.17 -11.43 11.10
CA GLY A 226 -0.39 -10.53 11.97
C GLY A 226 0.53 -11.24 12.97
N PRO A 227 0.07 -12.28 13.73
CA PRO A 227 0.92 -13.05 14.64
C PRO A 227 2.19 -13.60 13.97
N VAL A 228 2.06 -14.12 12.75
CA VAL A 228 3.15 -14.74 11.98
C VAL A 228 4.04 -13.66 11.33
N VAL A 229 3.42 -12.61 10.79
CA VAL A 229 4.13 -11.49 10.14
C VAL A 229 5.05 -10.77 11.11
N PHE A 230 4.60 -10.50 12.34
CA PHE A 230 5.38 -9.77 13.35
C PHE A 230 6.17 -10.65 14.30
N SER A 231 6.15 -11.99 14.11
CA SER A 231 6.92 -12.91 14.92
C SER A 231 8.41 -12.87 14.57
N PRO A 232 9.32 -12.89 15.53
CA PRO A 232 10.76 -13.07 15.29
C PRO A 232 11.16 -14.53 15.04
N ASP A 233 10.26 -15.50 15.23
CA ASP A 233 10.54 -16.93 15.17
C ASP A 233 10.86 -17.38 13.73
N ARG A 234 11.86 -18.27 13.61
CA ARG A 234 12.22 -18.93 12.35
C ARG A 234 11.13 -19.88 11.83
N ARG A 235 10.32 -20.44 12.73
CA ARG A 235 9.17 -21.27 12.33
C ARG A 235 8.14 -20.44 11.58
N ASP A 236 7.86 -19.25 12.06
CA ASP A 236 6.94 -18.33 11.40
C ASP A 236 7.49 -17.77 10.10
N ALA A 237 8.82 -17.57 10.00
CA ALA A 237 9.45 -17.28 8.72
C ALA A 237 9.24 -18.43 7.71
N ARG A 238 9.34 -19.68 8.13
CA ARG A 238 9.04 -20.85 7.27
C ARG A 238 7.56 -20.91 6.87
N ARG A 239 6.64 -20.57 7.78
CA ARG A 239 5.20 -20.49 7.46
C ARG A 239 4.93 -19.46 6.36
N LEU A 240 5.58 -18.28 6.43
CA LEU A 240 5.49 -17.27 5.36
C LEU A 240 6.06 -17.79 4.04
N LEU A 241 7.20 -18.48 4.05
CA LEU A 241 7.77 -19.09 2.85
C LEU A 241 6.82 -20.13 2.24
N TRP A 242 6.27 -21.04 3.04
CA TRP A 242 5.32 -22.04 2.56
C TRP A 242 4.03 -21.39 2.03
N ALA A 243 3.46 -20.45 2.75
CA ALA A 243 2.28 -19.72 2.29
C ALA A 243 2.57 -18.99 0.98
N GLY A 244 3.70 -18.27 0.88
CA GLY A 244 4.10 -17.60 -0.35
C GLY A 244 4.31 -18.58 -1.51
N ALA A 245 4.98 -19.71 -1.27
CA ALA A 245 5.18 -20.74 -2.30
C ALA A 245 3.86 -21.36 -2.79
N VAL A 246 2.93 -21.63 -1.87
CA VAL A 246 1.57 -22.12 -2.22
C VAL A 246 0.80 -21.11 -3.07
N LEU A 247 0.86 -19.81 -2.74
CA LEU A 247 0.19 -18.79 -3.54
C LEU A 247 0.82 -18.67 -4.94
N VAL A 248 2.15 -18.71 -5.05
CA VAL A 248 2.84 -18.70 -6.35
C VAL A 248 2.50 -19.95 -7.16
N ALA A 249 2.54 -21.14 -6.55
CA ALA A 249 2.15 -22.37 -7.22
C ALA A 249 0.68 -22.35 -7.66
N GLY A 250 -0.21 -21.85 -6.79
CA GLY A 250 -1.62 -21.64 -7.10
C GLY A 250 -1.82 -20.71 -8.31
N PHE A 251 -1.08 -19.58 -8.37
CA PHE A 251 -1.08 -18.70 -9.52
C PHE A 251 -0.68 -19.46 -10.79
N VAL A 252 0.49 -20.15 -10.76
CA VAL A 252 1.02 -20.85 -11.94
C VAL A 252 0.03 -21.91 -12.42
N VAL A 253 -0.50 -22.73 -11.50
CA VAL A 253 -1.42 -23.82 -11.86
C VAL A 253 -2.73 -23.28 -12.42
N LEU A 254 -3.38 -22.35 -11.72
CA LEU A 254 -4.67 -21.79 -12.16
C LEU A 254 -4.52 -21.01 -13.48
N ARG A 255 -3.44 -20.25 -13.64
CA ARG A 255 -3.17 -19.52 -14.88
C ARG A 255 -2.80 -20.46 -16.04
N TRP A 256 -2.14 -21.58 -15.73
CA TRP A 256 -1.88 -22.60 -16.75
C TRP A 256 -3.16 -23.28 -17.23
N LEU A 257 -4.05 -23.65 -16.28
CA LEU A 257 -5.33 -24.29 -16.59
C LEU A 257 -6.33 -23.31 -17.25
N ASP A 258 -6.24 -22.02 -16.95
CA ASP A 258 -7.05 -20.92 -17.48
C ASP A 258 -8.59 -21.12 -17.29
N VAL A 259 -8.98 -21.77 -16.19
CA VAL A 259 -10.38 -22.13 -15.93
C VAL A 259 -11.09 -21.20 -14.95
N TYR A 260 -10.34 -20.48 -14.10
CA TYR A 260 -10.91 -19.63 -13.04
C TYR A 260 -9.89 -18.64 -12.51
N GLY A 261 -10.39 -17.49 -12.01
CA GLY A 261 -9.63 -16.54 -11.21
C GLY A 261 -9.11 -15.32 -11.95
N ASP A 262 -9.41 -15.19 -13.24
CA ASP A 262 -9.24 -13.97 -14.03
C ASP A 262 -10.28 -13.90 -15.13
N PRO A 263 -10.92 -12.73 -15.40
CA PRO A 263 -11.92 -12.60 -16.46
C PRO A 263 -11.32 -12.67 -17.87
N HIS A 264 -9.99 -12.50 -18.03
CA HIS A 264 -9.33 -12.49 -19.32
C HIS A 264 -8.47 -13.74 -19.49
N PRO A 265 -8.77 -14.60 -20.49
CA PRO A 265 -7.97 -15.77 -20.78
C PRO A 265 -6.57 -15.36 -21.28
N ARG A 266 -5.59 -16.26 -21.10
CA ARG A 266 -4.25 -16.04 -21.63
C ARG A 266 -4.19 -16.31 -23.13
N VAL A 267 -3.28 -15.63 -23.83
CA VAL A 267 -2.95 -15.92 -25.22
C VAL A 267 -2.11 -17.20 -25.28
N LEU A 268 -2.52 -18.16 -26.10
CA LEU A 268 -1.87 -19.48 -26.21
C LEU A 268 -0.91 -19.57 -27.38
N HIS A 269 -1.13 -18.76 -28.42
CA HIS A 269 -0.39 -18.80 -29.66
C HIS A 269 0.04 -17.41 -30.11
N GLY A 270 1.20 -17.29 -30.73
CA GLY A 270 1.76 -16.01 -31.18
C GLY A 270 3.25 -15.91 -30.90
N GLU A 271 3.77 -14.70 -30.93
CA GLU A 271 5.16 -14.41 -30.55
C GLU A 271 5.43 -14.76 -29.10
N THR A 272 6.62 -15.29 -28.81
CA THR A 272 6.98 -15.82 -27.49
C THR A 272 6.86 -14.78 -26.38
N ASP A 273 7.21 -13.54 -26.67
CA ASP A 273 7.11 -12.43 -25.71
C ASP A 273 5.64 -12.06 -25.40
N ILE A 274 4.74 -12.08 -26.40
CA ILE A 274 3.30 -11.85 -26.20
C ILE A 274 2.70 -12.97 -25.35
N VAL A 275 3.02 -14.24 -25.66
CA VAL A 275 2.55 -15.39 -24.88
C VAL A 275 3.02 -15.31 -23.44
N LEU A 276 4.30 -14.94 -23.22
CA LEU A 276 4.88 -14.80 -21.90
C LEU A 276 4.26 -13.62 -21.13
N MET A 277 4.15 -12.43 -21.75
CA MET A 277 3.51 -11.28 -21.15
C MET A 277 2.04 -11.58 -20.81
N SER A 278 1.32 -12.26 -21.69
CA SER A 278 -0.07 -12.68 -21.46
C SER A 278 -0.23 -13.58 -20.23
N PHE A 279 0.74 -14.47 -19.97
CA PHE A 279 0.70 -15.32 -18.77
C PHE A 279 0.71 -14.48 -17.48
N PHE A 280 1.47 -13.39 -17.45
CA PHE A 280 1.58 -12.50 -16.30
C PHE A 280 0.57 -11.32 -16.31
N ASN A 281 -0.17 -11.16 -17.41
CA ASN A 281 -1.17 -10.11 -17.56
C ASN A 281 -2.47 -10.50 -16.85
N THR A 282 -2.63 -10.07 -15.61
CA THR A 282 -3.79 -10.35 -14.77
C THR A 282 -4.55 -9.08 -14.46
N THR A 283 -5.86 -9.21 -14.29
CA THR A 283 -6.78 -8.09 -14.05
C THR A 283 -6.58 -7.48 -12.68
N LYS A 284 -6.31 -6.17 -12.66
CA LYS A 284 -6.10 -5.39 -11.43
C LYS A 284 -7.38 -4.68 -10.95
N TYR A 285 -8.33 -4.41 -11.83
CA TYR A 285 -9.49 -3.57 -11.57
C TYR A 285 -10.81 -4.19 -12.08
N PRO A 286 -11.52 -4.95 -11.23
CA PRO A 286 -11.23 -5.39 -9.86
C PRO A 286 -10.03 -6.33 -9.81
N PRO A 287 -9.34 -6.46 -8.66
CA PRO A 287 -8.21 -7.36 -8.57
C PRO A 287 -8.68 -8.81 -8.62
N SER A 288 -8.32 -9.53 -9.68
CA SER A 288 -8.66 -10.94 -9.84
C SER A 288 -7.95 -11.84 -8.82
N LEU A 289 -8.44 -13.05 -8.61
CA LEU A 289 -7.77 -14.04 -7.76
C LEU A 289 -6.34 -14.29 -8.26
N LEU A 290 -6.15 -14.43 -9.57
CA LEU A 290 -4.82 -14.63 -10.14
C LEU A 290 -3.89 -13.44 -9.88
N TYR A 291 -4.41 -12.22 -9.98
CA TYR A 291 -3.66 -11.02 -9.62
C TYR A 291 -3.22 -11.04 -8.13
N LEU A 292 -4.12 -11.44 -7.22
CA LEU A 292 -3.81 -11.51 -5.79
C LEU A 292 -2.80 -12.63 -5.48
N LEU A 293 -2.93 -13.80 -6.10
CA LEU A 293 -1.97 -14.90 -5.95
C LEU A 293 -0.57 -14.52 -6.47
N MET A 294 -0.52 -13.92 -7.68
CA MET A 294 0.71 -13.47 -8.32
C MET A 294 1.47 -12.44 -7.49
N THR A 295 0.75 -11.58 -6.77
CA THR A 295 1.35 -10.46 -6.04
C THR A 295 1.61 -10.77 -4.58
N LEU A 296 0.66 -11.37 -3.87
CA LEU A 296 0.81 -11.70 -2.44
C LEU A 296 1.78 -12.86 -2.20
N GLY A 297 1.86 -13.83 -3.13
CA GLY A 297 2.82 -14.93 -3.03
C GLY A 297 4.26 -14.42 -2.88
N PRO A 298 4.81 -13.70 -3.86
CA PRO A 298 6.15 -13.10 -3.75
C PRO A 298 6.28 -12.10 -2.58
N ALA A 299 5.23 -11.37 -2.21
CA ALA A 299 5.28 -10.48 -1.06
C ALA A 299 5.52 -11.23 0.27
N LEU A 300 4.88 -12.40 0.46
CA LEU A 300 5.13 -13.25 1.64
C LEU A 300 6.53 -13.87 1.63
N LEU A 301 7.02 -14.30 0.47
CA LEU A 301 8.40 -14.75 0.29
C LEU A 301 9.39 -13.65 0.65
N ALA A 302 9.15 -12.43 0.15
CA ALA A 302 9.96 -11.26 0.46
C ALA A 302 9.94 -10.93 1.96
N LEU A 303 8.79 -10.99 2.63
CA LEU A 303 8.71 -10.78 4.09
C LEU A 303 9.62 -11.73 4.86
N ALA A 304 9.68 -12.99 4.45
CA ALA A 304 10.55 -13.97 5.10
C ALA A 304 12.06 -13.72 4.82
N TRP A 305 12.39 -13.34 3.58
CA TRP A 305 13.76 -13.10 3.14
C TRP A 305 14.35 -11.81 3.71
N LEU A 306 13.57 -10.74 3.72
CA LEU A 306 13.98 -9.42 4.19
C LEU A 306 14.30 -9.35 5.69
N ARG A 307 13.94 -10.35 6.45
CA ARG A 307 14.39 -10.52 7.87
C ARG A 307 15.91 -10.52 8.02
N ARG A 308 16.63 -10.89 6.96
CA ARG A 308 18.10 -10.96 6.95
C ARG A 308 18.76 -9.72 6.32
N ALA A 309 17.99 -8.87 5.66
CA ALA A 309 18.52 -7.71 4.95
C ALA A 309 19.17 -6.71 5.92
N ARG A 310 20.35 -6.24 5.58
CA ARG A 310 21.14 -5.27 6.34
C ARG A 310 21.83 -4.34 5.35
N GLY A 311 22.41 -3.24 5.85
CA GLY A 311 23.17 -2.28 5.05
C GLY A 311 22.42 -0.97 4.79
N PRO A 312 23.06 -0.02 4.10
CA PRO A 312 22.52 1.33 3.92
C PRO A 312 21.24 1.37 3.10
N LEU A 313 21.13 0.54 2.06
CA LEU A 313 19.91 0.44 1.26
C LEU A 313 18.72 -0.07 2.09
N ALA A 314 18.93 -1.11 2.90
CA ALA A 314 17.89 -1.62 3.79
C ALA A 314 17.42 -0.55 4.80
N GLN A 315 18.36 0.24 5.34
CA GLN A 315 18.05 1.34 6.25
C GLN A 315 17.25 2.46 5.58
N ALA A 316 17.59 2.80 4.32
CA ALA A 316 16.86 3.79 3.55
C ALA A 316 15.41 3.31 3.29
N LEU A 317 15.23 2.05 2.87
CA LEU A 317 13.90 1.47 2.67
C LEU A 317 13.09 1.41 3.98
N VAL A 318 13.72 1.03 5.10
CA VAL A 318 13.08 1.08 6.43
C VAL A 318 12.65 2.51 6.78
N THR A 319 13.44 3.51 6.43
CA THR A 319 13.09 4.93 6.66
C THR A 319 11.81 5.30 5.93
N PHE A 320 11.68 4.96 4.66
CA PHE A 320 10.44 5.16 3.90
C PHE A 320 9.28 4.41 4.52
N GLY A 321 9.43 3.12 4.82
CA GLY A 321 8.37 2.28 5.39
C GLY A 321 7.86 2.73 6.77
N ARG A 322 8.63 3.56 7.49
CA ARG A 322 8.21 4.15 8.78
C ARG A 322 7.26 5.34 8.65
N VAL A 323 7.25 5.99 7.49
CA VAL A 323 6.45 7.19 7.22
C VAL A 323 5.64 7.04 5.92
N PRO A 324 4.86 5.94 5.76
CA PRO A 324 4.28 5.57 4.48
C PRO A 324 3.30 6.60 3.96
N PHE A 325 2.51 7.21 4.82
CA PHE A 325 1.48 8.15 4.37
C PHE A 325 2.09 9.49 3.94
N LEU A 326 3.06 10.02 4.68
CA LEU A 326 3.81 11.20 4.26
C LEU A 326 4.45 10.99 2.88
N PHE A 327 5.16 9.87 2.72
CA PHE A 327 5.79 9.52 1.45
C PHE A 327 4.76 9.46 0.32
N TYR A 328 3.60 8.78 0.57
CA TYR A 328 2.54 8.63 -0.42
C TYR A 328 2.00 9.99 -0.90
N VAL A 329 1.68 10.90 0.00
CA VAL A 329 1.17 12.21 -0.37
C VAL A 329 2.24 13.06 -1.06
N THR A 330 3.43 13.14 -0.45
CA THR A 330 4.49 14.02 -0.96
C THR A 330 4.97 13.61 -2.35
N HIS A 331 5.10 12.28 -2.64
CA HIS A 331 5.57 11.86 -3.96
C HIS A 331 4.57 12.18 -5.08
N LEU A 332 3.25 12.10 -4.84
CA LEU A 332 2.25 12.45 -5.83
C LEU A 332 2.36 13.92 -6.23
N PHE A 333 2.43 14.83 -5.25
CA PHE A 333 2.63 16.25 -5.52
C PHE A 333 3.94 16.52 -6.24
N LEU A 334 5.02 15.87 -5.81
CA LEU A 334 6.35 16.06 -6.40
C LEU A 334 6.38 15.59 -7.85
N VAL A 335 5.90 14.38 -8.12
CA VAL A 335 5.89 13.80 -9.48
C VAL A 335 5.04 14.65 -10.42
N HIS A 336 3.85 15.06 -10.00
CA HIS A 336 2.97 15.88 -10.83
C HIS A 336 3.55 17.28 -11.06
N ALA A 337 4.09 17.93 -10.02
CA ALA A 337 4.74 19.23 -10.17
C ALA A 337 5.93 19.19 -11.14
N LEU A 338 6.76 18.13 -11.05
CA LEU A 338 7.86 17.91 -12.00
C LEU A 338 7.35 17.67 -13.42
N ALA A 339 6.24 16.94 -13.59
CA ALA A 339 5.62 16.71 -14.90
C ALA A 339 5.08 18.01 -15.49
N VAL A 340 4.45 18.87 -14.68
CA VAL A 340 4.04 20.22 -15.14
C VAL A 340 5.25 21.04 -15.60
N GLY A 341 6.35 21.05 -14.83
CA GLY A 341 7.59 21.71 -15.21
C GLY A 341 8.18 21.16 -16.52
N ALA A 342 8.18 19.85 -16.69
CA ALA A 342 8.66 19.19 -17.90
C ALA A 342 7.78 19.51 -19.12
N GLY A 343 6.45 19.55 -18.94
CA GLY A 343 5.52 19.92 -20.00
C GLY A 343 5.70 21.39 -20.45
N VAL A 344 5.84 22.30 -19.50
CA VAL A 344 6.15 23.71 -19.80
C VAL A 344 7.48 23.83 -20.55
N TRP A 345 8.49 23.09 -20.17
CA TRP A 345 9.76 23.04 -20.89
C TRP A 345 9.63 22.52 -22.32
N GLN A 346 8.70 21.58 -22.58
CA GLN A 346 8.37 21.10 -23.93
C GLN A 346 7.44 22.05 -24.70
N GLY A 347 7.02 23.20 -24.12
CA GLY A 347 6.18 24.20 -24.75
C GLY A 347 4.68 24.06 -24.52
N PHE A 348 4.24 23.12 -23.66
CA PHE A 348 2.83 22.98 -23.31
C PHE A 348 2.40 23.98 -22.24
N PRO A 349 1.17 24.51 -22.27
CA PRO A 349 0.68 25.35 -21.20
C PRO A 349 0.51 24.54 -19.90
N ALA A 350 0.87 25.14 -18.76
CA ALA A 350 0.75 24.49 -17.45
C ALA A 350 -0.67 23.96 -17.15
N SER A 351 -1.70 24.61 -17.71
CA SER A 351 -3.10 24.17 -17.57
C SER A 351 -3.36 22.81 -18.24
N ALA A 352 -2.76 22.54 -19.39
CA ALA A 352 -2.88 21.25 -20.08
C ALA A 352 -2.21 20.09 -19.34
N MET A 353 -1.27 20.40 -18.45
CA MET A 353 -0.57 19.41 -17.64
C MET A 353 -1.27 19.11 -16.30
N ARG A 354 -2.26 19.91 -15.90
CA ARG A 354 -3.03 19.72 -14.65
C ARG A 354 -4.19 18.75 -14.85
N THR A 355 -3.83 17.50 -15.12
CA THR A 355 -4.80 16.44 -15.41
C THR A 355 -4.21 15.07 -15.10
N VAL A 356 -5.01 14.01 -15.18
CA VAL A 356 -4.55 12.64 -15.02
C VAL A 356 -3.86 12.13 -16.28
N PHE A 357 -2.94 11.22 -16.12
CA PHE A 357 -2.01 10.69 -17.13
C PHE A 357 -2.65 10.33 -18.50
N LYS A 358 -3.87 9.83 -18.55
CA LYS A 358 -4.55 9.47 -19.80
C LYS A 358 -5.07 10.68 -20.60
N GLN A 359 -5.04 11.87 -19.99
CA GLN A 359 -5.55 13.11 -20.58
C GLN A 359 -4.41 14.12 -20.85
N LEU A 360 -3.16 13.72 -20.66
CA LEU A 360 -1.99 14.52 -21.02
C LEU A 360 -1.93 14.74 -22.55
N PRO A 361 -1.34 15.86 -23.03
CA PRO A 361 -1.20 16.13 -24.47
C PRO A 361 -0.55 14.96 -25.20
N ALA A 362 -1.04 14.61 -26.38
CA ALA A 362 -0.60 13.43 -27.14
C ALA A 362 0.91 13.47 -27.50
N ASP A 363 1.44 14.67 -27.75
CA ASP A 363 2.84 14.89 -28.11
C ASP A 363 3.76 15.10 -26.90
N TYR A 364 3.21 15.04 -25.67
CA TYR A 364 3.99 15.13 -24.45
C TYR A 364 4.54 13.78 -24.04
N GLY A 365 5.75 13.78 -23.48
CA GLY A 365 6.30 12.64 -22.76
C GLY A 365 7.72 12.26 -23.21
N PHE A 366 8.23 11.24 -22.55
CA PHE A 366 9.62 10.79 -22.66
C PHE A 366 9.69 9.28 -22.81
N GLY A 367 10.83 8.80 -23.30
CA GLY A 367 11.14 7.37 -23.32
C GLY A 367 11.45 6.81 -21.90
N LEU A 368 11.43 5.50 -21.77
CA LEU A 368 11.68 4.80 -20.50
C LEU A 368 12.99 5.19 -19.78
N PRO A 369 14.12 5.46 -20.45
CA PRO A 369 15.35 5.88 -19.76
C PRO A 369 15.13 7.15 -18.92
N VAL A 370 14.40 8.14 -19.44
CA VAL A 370 14.08 9.37 -18.72
C VAL A 370 13.11 9.07 -17.56
N VAL A 371 12.13 8.19 -17.77
CA VAL A 371 11.22 7.72 -16.71
C VAL A 371 12.00 7.14 -15.54
N TYR A 372 12.98 6.26 -15.79
CA TYR A 372 13.81 5.68 -14.75
C TYR A 372 14.71 6.72 -14.07
N LEU A 373 15.27 7.66 -14.81
CA LEU A 373 16.09 8.75 -14.26
C LEU A 373 15.28 9.63 -13.30
N VAL A 374 14.09 10.05 -13.73
CA VAL A 374 13.15 10.84 -12.91
C VAL A 374 12.72 10.05 -11.67
N TRP A 375 12.42 8.75 -11.82
CA TRP A 375 12.08 7.88 -10.69
C TRP A 375 13.16 7.86 -9.62
N VAL A 376 14.43 7.63 -10.00
CA VAL A 376 15.56 7.64 -9.07
C VAL A 376 15.71 9.01 -8.43
N GLY A 377 15.59 10.09 -9.22
CA GLY A 377 15.66 11.48 -8.72
C GLY A 377 14.58 11.78 -7.67
N VAL A 378 13.33 11.42 -7.95
CA VAL A 378 12.20 11.59 -7.01
C VAL A 378 12.44 10.82 -5.71
N VAL A 379 12.86 9.56 -5.79
CA VAL A 379 13.15 8.75 -4.59
C VAL A 379 14.29 9.37 -3.77
N ALA A 380 15.35 9.86 -4.44
CA ALA A 380 16.46 10.53 -3.78
C ALA A 380 16.01 11.83 -3.07
N MET A 381 15.17 12.65 -3.73
CA MET A 381 14.61 13.89 -3.16
C MET A 381 13.71 13.63 -1.94
N LEU A 382 12.95 12.53 -1.94
CA LEU A 382 12.07 12.16 -0.85
C LEU A 382 12.84 11.64 0.39
N TYR A 383 14.02 11.08 0.22
CA TYR A 383 14.77 10.48 1.33
C TYR A 383 15.05 11.44 2.50
N PRO A 384 15.63 12.65 2.30
CA PRO A 384 15.88 13.57 3.40
C PRO A 384 14.59 14.04 4.08
N ILE A 385 13.50 14.22 3.34
CA ILE A 385 12.18 14.62 3.87
C ILE A 385 11.66 13.52 4.80
N CYS A 386 11.62 12.27 4.32
CA CYS A 386 11.15 11.12 5.08
C CYS A 386 12.01 10.84 6.30
N ARG A 387 13.34 11.00 6.18
CA ARG A 387 14.27 10.82 7.29
C ARG A 387 13.99 11.82 8.41
N ARG A 388 13.93 13.12 8.09
CA ARG A 388 13.62 14.17 9.09
C ARG A 388 12.28 13.93 9.77
N TYR A 389 11.27 13.55 9.01
CA TYR A 389 9.95 13.27 9.58
C TYR A 389 9.94 12.00 10.43
N ALA A 390 10.65 10.93 10.04
CA ALA A 390 10.79 9.73 10.85
C ALA A 390 11.50 10.03 12.20
N GLU A 391 12.51 10.90 12.19
CA GLU A 391 13.20 11.38 13.40
C GLU A 391 12.25 12.21 14.28
N LEU A 392 11.46 13.13 13.70
CA LEU A 392 10.44 13.90 14.41
C LEU A 392 9.40 12.98 15.08
N LYS A 393 8.88 12.00 14.31
CA LYS A 393 7.91 11.03 14.80
C LYS A 393 8.46 10.14 15.93
N ALA A 394 9.76 9.91 15.96
CA ALA A 394 10.43 9.16 17.02
C ALA A 394 10.59 9.97 18.31
N ARG A 395 10.75 11.29 18.21
CA ARG A 395 10.99 12.21 19.34
C ARG A 395 9.70 12.82 19.92
N SER A 396 8.65 12.95 19.12
CA SER A 396 7.39 13.60 19.49
C SER A 396 6.27 12.59 19.73
N ARG A 397 5.43 12.88 20.75
CA ARG A 397 4.19 12.14 21.07
C ARG A 397 2.93 12.85 20.56
N ALA A 398 3.07 13.84 19.68
CA ALA A 398 1.93 14.58 19.14
C ALA A 398 0.96 13.63 18.43
N TRP A 399 -0.32 13.69 18.79
CA TRP A 399 -1.35 12.78 18.31
C TRP A 399 -1.53 12.80 16.77
N TRP A 400 -1.40 13.99 16.16
CA TRP A 400 -1.55 14.16 14.71
C TRP A 400 -0.47 13.44 13.90
N LEU A 401 0.74 13.24 14.46
CA LEU A 401 1.79 12.44 13.82
C LEU A 401 1.37 10.97 13.58
N SER A 402 0.35 10.52 14.28
CA SER A 402 -0.19 9.17 14.07
C SER A 402 -1.08 9.08 12.84
N TYR A 403 -1.56 10.20 12.30
CA TYR A 403 -2.43 10.28 11.12
C TYR A 403 -1.69 10.56 9.80
N LEU A 404 -0.38 10.89 9.90
CA LEU A 404 0.52 11.13 8.76
C LEU A 404 1.58 9.99 8.64
#